data_8207a1c32e0ebd8bade95b67ebe8b82e
#
_entry.id   8207a1c32e0ebd8bade95b67ebe8b82e
#
_cell.length_a   1.000
_cell.length_b   1.000
_cell.length_c   1.000
_cell.angle_alpha   90.00
_cell.angle_beta   90.00
_cell.angle_gamma   90.00
#
_symmetry.space_group_name_H-M   'P 1'
#
loop_
_entity.id
_entity.type
_entity.pdbx_description
1 polymer ?
#
loop_
_entity_poly.entity_id
_entity_poly.type
_entity_poly.pdbx_seq_one_letter_code
_entity_poly.pdbx_strand_id
1 'polypeptide(L)'
;MSETPNQTANRISPRKVLQLCRAGSAILLILVIWTYYAEPLAEAVSPFWNDKLLDILILIPALGAAIAGTLVMRQFGTGEQPHRVWQAFAIGLWFWVGGEISGIVYDAIYIDTPYPDFRLVDIFWLLGYFYLGLSLYYQARLVYGAQKRKGRLLYMGLVGLAFLVAAGLTQLASKAGLGGGSAWVILFITVLYPVFDLTEGTIAIWLSFLFGRGQWSRPWWGLILFALADSVNTFYWLGGYDLIPPAAQSAMDFVSLAAYPASYMVAGLALLSNYFILQYGAESGLLEAARKNNPA
;
A
#
# COMPACT_ATOMS: atom_id res chain seq x y z
N MET A 1 0.74 -54.98 -4.86
CA MET A 1 0.63 -53.57 -4.52
C MET A 1 1.63 -52.84 -5.39
N SER A 2 1.18 -52.23 -6.47
CA SER A 2 2.05 -51.53 -7.41
C SER A 2 2.26 -50.11 -6.87
N GLU A 3 3.49 -49.77 -6.53
CA GLU A 3 3.92 -48.41 -6.24
C GLU A 3 3.64 -47.54 -7.46
N THR A 4 2.77 -46.55 -7.30
CA THR A 4 2.56 -45.51 -8.29
C THR A 4 3.83 -44.67 -8.42
N PRO A 5 4.38 -44.49 -9.65
CA PRO A 5 5.62 -43.77 -9.83
C PRO A 5 5.43 -42.28 -9.51
N ASN A 6 6.28 -41.85 -8.64
CA ASN A 6 6.73 -40.52 -8.30
C ASN A 6 6.20 -39.37 -9.17
N GLN A 7 5.08 -38.75 -8.77
CA GLN A 7 4.59 -37.47 -9.31
C GLN A 7 5.32 -36.25 -8.67
N THR A 8 6.59 -36.38 -8.32
CA THR A 8 7.44 -35.28 -7.81
C THR A 8 8.07 -34.44 -8.94
N ALA A 9 7.68 -34.72 -10.20
CA ALA A 9 8.22 -34.00 -11.34
C ALA A 9 7.74 -32.53 -11.37
N ASN A 10 8.65 -31.61 -11.19
CA ASN A 10 8.58 -30.16 -11.56
C ASN A 10 7.70 -29.20 -10.75
N ARG A 11 7.49 -29.37 -9.46
CA ARG A 11 6.96 -28.27 -8.65
C ARG A 11 8.06 -27.24 -8.38
N ILE A 12 7.91 -26.02 -8.93
CA ILE A 12 8.80 -24.89 -8.62
C ILE A 12 8.73 -24.65 -7.10
N SER A 13 9.89 -24.62 -6.43
CA SER A 13 9.94 -24.43 -4.98
C SER A 13 9.39 -23.05 -4.59
N PRO A 14 8.66 -22.90 -3.46
CA PRO A 14 8.14 -21.63 -2.96
C PRO A 14 9.20 -20.53 -2.89
N ARG A 15 10.45 -20.90 -2.51
CA ARG A 15 11.59 -19.99 -2.48
C ARG A 15 11.93 -19.43 -3.85
N LYS A 16 11.93 -20.27 -4.90
CA LYS A 16 12.20 -19.82 -6.29
C LYS A 16 11.08 -18.88 -6.77
N VAL A 17 9.81 -19.23 -6.51
CA VAL A 17 8.68 -18.36 -6.87
C VAL A 17 8.85 -16.99 -6.20
N LEU A 18 9.14 -16.93 -4.90
CA LEU A 18 9.32 -15.66 -4.19
C LEU A 18 10.53 -14.87 -4.74
N GLN A 19 11.63 -15.55 -5.14
CA GLN A 19 12.77 -14.90 -5.76
C GLN A 19 12.41 -14.29 -7.12
N LEU A 20 11.66 -15.02 -7.95
CA LEU A 20 11.16 -14.53 -9.24
C LEU A 20 10.22 -13.32 -9.06
N CYS A 21 9.29 -13.40 -8.10
CA CYS A 21 8.42 -12.27 -7.78
C CYS A 21 9.20 -11.04 -7.30
N ARG A 22 10.25 -11.21 -6.49
CA ARG A 22 11.13 -10.11 -6.07
C ARG A 22 11.88 -9.49 -7.23
N ALA A 23 12.45 -10.32 -8.10
CA ALA A 23 13.14 -9.84 -9.31
C ALA A 23 12.15 -9.11 -10.24
N GLY A 24 10.98 -9.68 -10.47
CA GLY A 24 9.92 -9.05 -11.25
C GLY A 24 9.47 -7.70 -10.65
N SER A 25 9.29 -7.62 -9.33
CA SER A 25 8.96 -6.36 -8.64
C SER A 25 10.06 -5.32 -8.81
N ALA A 26 11.33 -5.70 -8.70
CA ALA A 26 12.45 -4.77 -8.90
C ALA A 26 12.50 -4.25 -10.34
N ILE A 27 12.31 -5.12 -11.32
CA ILE A 27 12.24 -4.72 -12.74
C ILE A 27 11.04 -3.80 -12.98
N LEU A 28 9.87 -4.14 -12.42
CA LEU A 28 8.67 -3.34 -12.56
C LEU A 28 8.83 -1.95 -11.94
N LEU A 29 9.46 -1.85 -10.75
CA LEU A 29 9.75 -0.55 -10.13
C LEU A 29 10.71 0.29 -10.99
N ILE A 30 11.73 -0.33 -11.57
CA ILE A 30 12.64 0.35 -12.52
C ILE A 30 11.85 0.85 -13.73
N LEU A 31 10.94 0.04 -14.28
CA LEU A 31 10.10 0.44 -15.41
C LEU A 31 9.17 1.60 -15.05
N VAL A 32 8.56 1.60 -13.87
CA VAL A 32 7.74 2.73 -13.38
C VAL A 32 8.55 4.02 -13.34
N ILE A 33 9.72 3.97 -12.69
CA ILE A 33 10.61 5.13 -12.59
C ILE A 33 11.07 5.58 -13.97
N TRP A 34 11.46 4.64 -14.82
CA TRP A 34 11.91 4.94 -16.18
C TRP A 34 10.80 5.57 -17.03
N THR A 35 9.59 5.03 -17.00
CA THR A 35 8.44 5.55 -17.75
C THR A 35 8.13 6.98 -17.34
N TYR A 36 8.20 7.30 -16.06
CA TYR A 36 7.94 8.65 -15.55
C TYR A 36 8.99 9.68 -16.03
N TYR A 37 10.28 9.30 -16.03
CA TYR A 37 11.36 10.22 -16.40
C TYR A 37 11.74 10.19 -17.88
N ALA A 38 11.26 9.21 -18.65
CA ALA A 38 11.59 9.09 -20.07
C ALA A 38 10.59 9.84 -20.97
N GLU A 39 10.42 11.14 -20.71
CA GLU A 39 9.59 12.03 -21.52
C GLU A 39 9.71 11.86 -23.06
N PRO A 40 10.88 11.46 -23.62
CA PRO A 40 11.03 11.30 -25.07
C PRO A 40 10.13 10.25 -25.72
N LEU A 41 9.59 9.30 -24.95
CA LEU A 41 8.61 8.34 -25.47
C LEU A 41 7.23 8.97 -25.67
N ALA A 42 6.91 10.04 -24.95
CA ALA A 42 5.64 10.73 -25.03
C ALA A 42 5.38 11.35 -26.42
N GLU A 43 6.41 11.83 -27.11
CA GLU A 43 6.29 12.37 -28.47
C GLU A 43 6.10 11.27 -29.54
N ALA A 44 6.66 10.07 -29.30
CA ALA A 44 6.61 8.95 -30.25
C ALA A 44 5.38 8.05 -30.05
N VAL A 45 4.81 8.05 -28.85
CA VAL A 45 3.61 7.28 -28.48
C VAL A 45 2.54 8.29 -28.09
N SER A 46 1.27 8.07 -28.47
CA SER A 46 0.20 9.02 -28.10
C SER A 46 0.26 9.31 -26.59
N PRO A 47 0.05 10.57 -26.15
CA PRO A 47 0.08 10.96 -24.72
C PRO A 47 -0.77 10.05 -23.85
N PHE A 48 -1.91 9.59 -24.38
CA PHE A 48 -2.78 8.61 -23.73
C PHE A 48 -2.01 7.36 -23.28
N TRP A 49 -1.21 6.72 -24.17
CA TRP A 49 -0.51 5.49 -23.82
C TRP A 49 0.63 5.70 -22.82
N ASN A 50 1.27 6.87 -22.84
CA ASN A 50 2.34 7.16 -21.88
C ASN A 50 1.80 7.21 -20.45
N ASP A 51 0.72 7.95 -20.22
CA ASP A 51 0.08 8.05 -18.91
C ASP A 51 -0.53 6.71 -18.48
N LYS A 52 -1.22 6.03 -19.42
CA LYS A 52 -1.85 4.73 -19.13
C LYS A 52 -0.86 3.61 -18.90
N LEU A 53 0.32 3.67 -19.51
CA LEU A 53 1.36 2.68 -19.23
C LEU A 53 1.80 2.73 -17.77
N LEU A 54 1.96 3.92 -17.20
CA LEU A 54 2.32 4.08 -15.79
C LEU A 54 1.25 3.47 -14.88
N ASP A 55 -0.02 3.80 -15.10
CA ASP A 55 -1.15 3.28 -14.32
C ASP A 55 -1.24 1.75 -14.40
N ILE A 56 -1.06 1.18 -15.60
CA ILE A 56 -1.06 -0.29 -15.81
C ILE A 56 0.11 -0.93 -15.05
N LEU A 57 1.30 -0.31 -15.08
CA LEU A 57 2.46 -0.81 -14.35
C LEU A 57 2.23 -0.79 -12.83
N ILE A 58 1.47 0.17 -12.30
CA ILE A 58 1.08 0.26 -10.89
C ILE A 58 -0.01 -0.77 -10.55
N LEU A 59 -0.96 -0.99 -11.45
CA LEU A 59 -2.04 -1.97 -11.25
C LEU A 59 -1.52 -3.40 -11.07
N ILE A 60 -0.41 -3.78 -11.73
CA ILE A 60 0.17 -5.12 -11.62
C ILE A 60 0.53 -5.48 -10.16
N PRO A 61 1.35 -4.72 -9.43
CA PRO A 61 1.66 -5.01 -8.05
C PRO A 61 0.45 -4.88 -7.12
N ALA A 62 -0.51 -3.99 -7.40
CA ALA A 62 -1.76 -3.87 -6.65
C ALA A 62 -2.57 -5.18 -6.72
N LEU A 63 -2.77 -5.73 -7.92
CA LEU A 63 -3.40 -7.04 -8.12
C LEU A 63 -2.62 -8.15 -7.40
N GLY A 64 -1.29 -8.16 -7.52
CA GLY A 64 -0.43 -9.13 -6.83
C GLY A 64 -0.61 -9.10 -5.32
N ALA A 65 -0.68 -7.92 -4.72
CA ALA A 65 -0.89 -7.72 -3.29
C ALA A 65 -2.29 -8.20 -2.84
N ALA A 66 -3.35 -7.85 -3.59
CA ALA A 66 -4.73 -8.26 -3.29
C ALA A 66 -4.90 -9.79 -3.37
N ILE A 67 -4.32 -10.42 -4.40
CA ILE A 67 -4.30 -11.89 -4.53
C ILE A 67 -3.54 -12.53 -3.37
N ALA A 68 -2.35 -12.04 -3.04
CA ALA A 68 -1.54 -12.56 -1.93
C ALA A 68 -2.26 -12.41 -0.59
N GLY A 69 -2.93 -11.28 -0.34
CA GLY A 69 -3.77 -11.06 0.83
C GLY A 69 -4.91 -12.07 0.93
N THR A 70 -5.59 -12.34 -0.18
CA THR A 70 -6.65 -13.34 -0.27
C THR A 70 -6.13 -14.75 0.01
N LEU A 71 -4.94 -15.10 -0.48
CA LEU A 71 -4.32 -16.40 -0.22
C LEU A 71 -3.98 -16.58 1.26
N VAL A 72 -3.46 -15.54 1.93
CA VAL A 72 -3.19 -15.57 3.39
C VAL A 72 -4.48 -15.70 4.17
N MET A 73 -5.51 -14.93 3.84
CA MET A 73 -6.82 -15.00 4.51
C MET A 73 -7.37 -16.44 4.51
N ARG A 74 -7.27 -17.12 3.36
CA ARG A 74 -7.79 -18.50 3.18
C ARG A 74 -7.06 -19.56 4.00
N GLN A 75 -5.90 -19.24 4.60
CA GLN A 75 -5.17 -20.17 5.47
C GLN A 75 -5.77 -20.27 6.89
N PHE A 76 -6.71 -19.41 7.22
CA PHE A 76 -7.36 -19.36 8.53
C PHE A 76 -8.84 -19.69 8.43
N GLY A 77 -9.36 -20.41 9.41
CA GLY A 77 -10.80 -20.70 9.52
C GLY A 77 -11.61 -19.42 9.74
N THR A 78 -12.84 -19.37 9.19
CA THR A 78 -13.72 -18.18 9.22
C THR A 78 -14.05 -17.68 10.64
N GLY A 79 -13.98 -18.55 11.65
CA GLY A 79 -14.18 -18.23 13.06
C GLY A 79 -12.93 -17.70 13.77
N GLU A 80 -11.76 -17.82 13.15
CA GLU A 80 -10.50 -17.47 13.77
C GLU A 80 -10.25 -15.94 13.73
N GLN A 81 -9.62 -15.44 14.78
CA GLN A 81 -9.29 -14.01 14.86
C GLN A 81 -8.35 -13.55 13.71
N PRO A 82 -7.28 -14.30 13.36
CA PRO A 82 -6.42 -13.93 12.25
C PRO A 82 -7.16 -13.87 10.90
N HIS A 83 -8.20 -14.70 10.70
CA HIS A 83 -9.03 -14.63 9.50
C HIS A 83 -9.62 -13.24 9.31
N ARG A 84 -10.20 -12.65 10.37
CA ARG A 84 -10.81 -11.31 10.32
C ARG A 84 -9.78 -10.22 9.97
N VAL A 85 -8.56 -10.34 10.49
CA VAL A 85 -7.47 -9.40 10.17
C VAL A 85 -7.18 -9.45 8.68
N TRP A 86 -6.86 -10.63 8.16
CA TRP A 86 -6.44 -10.78 6.76
C TRP A 86 -7.60 -10.65 5.78
N GLN A 87 -8.82 -10.94 6.20
CA GLN A 87 -10.02 -10.67 5.42
C GLN A 87 -10.20 -9.16 5.19
N ALA A 88 -10.16 -8.37 6.26
CA ALA A 88 -10.27 -6.93 6.14
C ALA A 88 -9.12 -6.36 5.30
N PHE A 89 -7.88 -6.84 5.52
CA PHE A 89 -6.71 -6.43 4.73
C PHE A 89 -6.89 -6.71 3.24
N ALA A 90 -7.30 -7.95 2.89
CA ALA A 90 -7.52 -8.35 1.50
C ALA A 90 -8.65 -7.54 0.85
N ILE A 91 -9.77 -7.31 1.55
CA ILE A 91 -10.88 -6.49 1.05
C ILE A 91 -10.40 -5.06 0.78
N GLY A 92 -9.63 -4.46 1.70
CA GLY A 92 -9.06 -3.13 1.52
C GLY A 92 -8.20 -3.05 0.26
N LEU A 93 -7.30 -4.02 0.05
CA LEU A 93 -6.48 -4.09 -1.16
C LEU A 93 -7.32 -4.27 -2.44
N TRP A 94 -8.40 -5.05 -2.41
CA TRP A 94 -9.30 -5.18 -3.56
C TRP A 94 -10.06 -3.89 -3.87
N PHE A 95 -10.43 -3.11 -2.86
CA PHE A 95 -10.97 -1.78 -3.08
C PHE A 95 -9.94 -0.85 -3.72
N TRP A 96 -8.68 -0.88 -3.29
CA TRP A 96 -7.63 -0.10 -3.92
C TRP A 96 -7.35 -0.54 -5.35
N VAL A 97 -7.37 -1.83 -5.66
CA VAL A 97 -7.36 -2.32 -7.06
C VAL A 97 -8.53 -1.73 -7.86
N GLY A 98 -9.73 -1.67 -7.26
CA GLY A 98 -10.88 -1.00 -7.88
C GLY A 98 -10.64 0.49 -8.12
N GLY A 99 -9.94 1.16 -7.21
CA GLY A 99 -9.48 2.53 -7.34
C GLY A 99 -8.54 2.72 -8.54
N GLU A 100 -7.48 1.89 -8.65
CA GLU A 100 -6.54 1.93 -9.78
C GLU A 100 -7.26 1.71 -11.12
N ILE A 101 -8.12 0.69 -11.21
CA ILE A 101 -8.88 0.42 -12.44
C ILE A 101 -9.82 1.58 -12.78
N SER A 102 -10.53 2.13 -11.80
CA SER A 102 -11.42 3.25 -12.03
C SER A 102 -10.65 4.52 -12.39
N GLY A 103 -9.45 4.74 -11.85
CA GLY A 103 -8.54 5.81 -12.27
C GLY A 103 -8.23 5.73 -13.75
N ILE A 104 -7.76 4.58 -14.22
CA ILE A 104 -7.47 4.34 -15.65
C ILE A 104 -8.70 4.62 -16.52
N VAL A 105 -9.89 4.19 -16.09
CA VAL A 105 -11.15 4.41 -16.83
C VAL A 105 -11.54 5.90 -16.85
N TYR A 106 -11.44 6.58 -15.69
CA TYR A 106 -11.74 8.01 -15.61
C TYR A 106 -10.84 8.84 -16.52
N ASP A 107 -9.55 8.60 -16.47
CA ASP A 107 -8.61 9.30 -17.33
C ASP A 107 -8.86 9.05 -18.82
N ALA A 108 -9.32 7.85 -19.18
CA ALA A 108 -9.72 7.56 -20.57
C ALA A 108 -10.97 8.32 -21.00
N ILE A 109 -11.92 8.56 -20.08
CA ILE A 109 -13.18 9.27 -20.36
C ILE A 109 -12.96 10.79 -20.36
N TYR A 110 -12.13 11.30 -19.47
CA TYR A 110 -11.95 12.74 -19.22
C TYR A 110 -10.65 13.29 -19.81
N ILE A 111 -10.14 12.69 -20.91
CA ILE A 111 -8.86 13.08 -21.53
C ILE A 111 -8.83 14.55 -21.96
N ASP A 112 -9.96 15.10 -22.39
CA ASP A 112 -10.11 16.48 -22.89
C ASP A 112 -11.08 17.33 -22.04
N THR A 113 -11.53 16.82 -20.89
CA THR A 113 -12.52 17.49 -20.06
C THR A 113 -12.08 17.55 -18.61
N PRO A 114 -12.46 18.61 -17.86
CA PRO A 114 -12.14 18.67 -16.43
C PRO A 114 -12.75 17.48 -15.67
N TYR A 115 -12.00 16.94 -14.71
CA TYR A 115 -12.52 15.92 -13.80
C TYR A 115 -13.66 16.49 -12.93
N PRO A 116 -14.67 15.67 -12.61
CA PRO A 116 -15.65 16.06 -11.62
C PRO A 116 -14.99 16.18 -10.24
N ASP A 117 -15.54 17.06 -9.39
CA ASP A 117 -15.07 17.34 -8.04
C ASP A 117 -15.03 16.09 -7.14
N PHE A 118 -15.93 15.15 -7.38
CA PHE A 118 -16.02 13.86 -6.70
C PHE A 118 -16.05 12.73 -7.74
N ARG A 119 -15.18 11.77 -7.57
CA ARG A 119 -14.99 10.67 -8.50
C ARG A 119 -15.33 9.32 -7.86
N LEU A 120 -15.74 8.36 -8.66
CA LEU A 120 -15.93 6.98 -8.22
C LEU A 120 -14.64 6.38 -7.62
N VAL A 121 -13.50 6.80 -8.12
CA VAL A 121 -12.16 6.46 -7.61
C VAL A 121 -12.05 6.76 -6.11
N ASP A 122 -12.54 7.92 -5.67
CA ASP A 122 -12.48 8.34 -4.26
C ASP A 122 -13.29 7.40 -3.35
N ILE A 123 -14.44 6.88 -3.84
CA ILE A 123 -15.23 5.88 -3.09
C ILE A 123 -14.42 4.61 -2.89
N PHE A 124 -13.75 4.11 -3.93
CA PHE A 124 -12.94 2.91 -3.83
C PHE A 124 -11.78 3.08 -2.86
N TRP A 125 -11.03 4.18 -2.95
CA TRP A 125 -9.91 4.44 -2.05
C TRP A 125 -10.38 4.60 -0.60
N LEU A 126 -11.44 5.39 -0.34
CA LEU A 126 -11.97 5.58 1.02
C LEU A 126 -12.47 4.27 1.64
N LEU A 127 -13.15 3.41 0.86
CA LEU A 127 -13.51 2.07 1.33
C LEU A 127 -12.28 1.21 1.59
N GLY A 128 -11.25 1.32 0.77
CA GLY A 128 -9.96 0.68 0.99
C GLY A 128 -9.35 1.07 2.33
N TYR A 129 -9.23 2.36 2.62
CA TYR A 129 -8.76 2.86 3.93
C TYR A 129 -9.61 2.33 5.07
N PHE A 130 -10.94 2.37 4.95
CA PHE A 130 -11.81 1.84 5.99
C PHE A 130 -11.49 0.37 6.32
N TYR A 131 -11.34 -0.49 5.33
CA TYR A 131 -11.06 -1.90 5.54
C TYR A 131 -9.62 -2.16 6.00
N LEU A 132 -8.63 -1.40 5.52
CA LEU A 132 -7.26 -1.48 6.01
C LEU A 132 -7.15 -1.02 7.46
N GLY A 133 -7.82 0.07 7.82
CA GLY A 133 -7.95 0.54 9.20
C GLY A 133 -8.64 -0.49 10.10
N LEU A 134 -9.67 -1.16 9.59
CA LEU A 134 -10.34 -2.26 10.31
C LEU A 134 -9.39 -3.45 10.53
N SER A 135 -8.57 -3.79 9.53
CA SER A 135 -7.53 -4.81 9.68
C SER A 135 -6.51 -4.45 10.76
N LEU A 136 -6.01 -3.22 10.74
CA LEU A 136 -5.10 -2.69 11.77
C LEU A 136 -5.74 -2.73 13.16
N TYR A 137 -7.02 -2.38 13.27
CA TYR A 137 -7.77 -2.46 14.52
C TYR A 137 -7.87 -3.89 15.04
N TYR A 138 -8.24 -4.86 14.20
CA TYR A 138 -8.29 -6.27 14.59
C TYR A 138 -6.92 -6.79 15.00
N GLN A 139 -5.88 -6.44 14.25
CA GLN A 139 -4.51 -6.83 14.56
C GLN A 139 -4.04 -6.22 15.88
N ALA A 140 -4.30 -4.94 16.09
CA ALA A 140 -3.98 -4.26 17.35
C ALA A 140 -4.68 -4.93 18.54
N ARG A 141 -5.95 -5.32 18.41
CA ARG A 141 -6.68 -6.05 19.48
C ARG A 141 -6.05 -7.39 19.83
N LEU A 142 -5.53 -8.13 18.84
CA LEU A 142 -4.85 -9.41 19.08
C LEU A 142 -3.57 -9.23 19.89
N VAL A 143 -2.82 -8.17 19.64
CA VAL A 143 -1.52 -7.91 20.28
C VAL A 143 -1.69 -7.17 21.61
N TYR A 144 -2.74 -6.36 21.74
CA TYR A 144 -2.96 -5.44 22.86
C TYR A 144 -3.13 -6.13 24.22
N GLY A 145 -3.52 -7.41 24.26
CA GLY A 145 -3.65 -8.19 25.47
C GLY A 145 -2.34 -8.32 26.27
N ALA A 146 -1.19 -8.14 25.62
CA ALA A 146 0.14 -8.35 26.21
C ALA A 146 0.82 -7.06 26.75
N GLN A 147 0.46 -5.84 26.31
CA GLN A 147 1.17 -4.60 26.69
C GLN A 147 0.25 -3.38 26.91
N LYS A 148 -0.55 -3.40 27.97
CA LYS A 148 -1.65 -2.44 28.18
C LYS A 148 -1.31 -0.95 28.31
N ARG A 149 -0.18 -0.51 28.86
CA ARG A 149 0.02 0.90 29.23
C ARG A 149 0.93 1.68 28.28
N LYS A 150 2.09 1.15 27.94
CA LYS A 150 3.07 1.85 27.05
C LYS A 150 2.56 1.94 25.61
N GLY A 151 1.93 0.88 25.10
CA GLY A 151 1.33 0.88 23.75
C GLY A 151 0.19 1.88 23.62
N ARG A 152 -0.63 2.07 24.67
CA ARG A 152 -1.75 3.03 24.63
C ARG A 152 -1.27 4.49 24.55
N LEU A 153 -0.23 4.84 25.30
CA LEU A 153 0.35 6.18 25.27
C LEU A 153 0.99 6.48 23.92
N LEU A 154 1.73 5.52 23.35
CA LEU A 154 2.31 5.65 22.03
C LEU A 154 1.19 5.83 20.97
N TYR A 155 0.17 4.97 20.99
CA TYR A 155 -0.99 5.08 20.09
C TYR A 155 -1.67 6.45 20.19
N MET A 156 -1.96 6.92 21.41
CA MET A 156 -2.57 8.24 21.61
C MET A 156 -1.68 9.39 21.11
N GLY A 157 -0.36 9.28 21.35
CA GLY A 157 0.60 10.27 20.86
C GLY A 157 0.65 10.34 19.35
N LEU A 158 0.65 9.17 18.69
CA LEU A 158 0.70 9.07 17.24
C LEU A 158 -0.60 9.51 16.58
N VAL A 159 -1.76 9.15 17.13
CA VAL A 159 -3.06 9.67 16.66
C VAL A 159 -3.13 11.18 16.87
N GLY A 160 -2.66 11.70 18.00
CA GLY A 160 -2.56 13.13 18.24
C GLY A 160 -1.67 13.84 17.21
N LEU A 161 -0.52 13.26 16.85
CA LEU A 161 0.36 13.79 15.81
C LEU A 161 -0.33 13.79 14.43
N ALA A 162 -1.02 12.70 14.07
CA ALA A 162 -1.78 12.63 12.82
C ALA A 162 -2.84 13.74 12.74
N PHE A 163 -3.57 13.99 13.84
CA PHE A 163 -4.52 15.11 13.91
C PHE A 163 -3.86 16.48 13.78
N LEU A 164 -2.69 16.69 14.39
CA LEU A 164 -1.95 17.96 14.26
C LEU A 164 -1.48 18.20 12.84
N VAL A 165 -0.96 17.17 12.16
CA VAL A 165 -0.55 17.27 10.76
C VAL A 165 -1.77 17.51 9.86
N ALA A 166 -2.88 16.79 10.06
CA ALA A 166 -4.12 17.02 9.32
C ALA A 166 -4.64 18.46 9.51
N ALA A 167 -4.61 19.00 10.73
CA ALA A 167 -4.99 20.39 11.00
C ALA A 167 -4.07 21.39 10.28
N GLY A 168 -2.75 21.11 10.25
CA GLY A 168 -1.77 21.93 9.51
C GLY A 168 -2.05 21.91 8.00
N LEU A 169 -2.31 20.74 7.42
CA LEU A 169 -2.68 20.58 6.01
C LEU A 169 -4.00 21.28 5.68
N THR A 170 -5.00 21.22 6.57
CA THR A 170 -6.27 21.95 6.43
C THR A 170 -6.06 23.46 6.40
N GLN A 171 -5.18 23.98 7.26
CA GLN A 171 -4.82 25.41 7.24
C GLN A 171 -4.12 25.80 5.94
N LEU A 172 -3.23 24.95 5.44
CA LEU A 172 -2.54 25.18 4.16
C LEU A 172 -3.57 25.21 3.01
N ALA A 173 -4.48 24.24 2.96
CA ALA A 173 -5.55 24.19 1.97
C ALA A 173 -6.46 25.42 1.99
N SER A 174 -6.81 25.93 3.19
CA SER A 174 -7.64 27.14 3.32
C SER A 174 -6.93 28.39 2.83
N LYS A 175 -5.61 28.49 3.01
CA LYS A 175 -4.79 29.61 2.49
C LYS A 175 -4.64 29.54 0.96
N ALA A 176 -4.66 28.36 0.37
CA ALA A 176 -4.61 28.16 -1.07
C ALA A 176 -5.92 28.55 -1.80
N GLY A 177 -6.91 29.08 -1.08
CA GLY A 177 -8.15 29.57 -1.69
C GLY A 177 -9.15 28.50 -2.12
N LEU A 178 -8.98 27.26 -1.67
CA LEU A 178 -9.88 26.14 -1.94
C LEU A 178 -11.22 26.29 -1.18
N GLY A 179 -11.87 27.43 -1.24
CA GLY A 179 -12.96 27.82 -0.36
C GLY A 179 -14.25 28.30 -1.03
N GLY A 180 -14.67 27.76 -2.17
CA GLY A 180 -15.94 28.18 -2.83
C GLY A 180 -16.90 27.02 -3.10
N GLY A 181 -18.17 27.15 -2.83
CA GLY A 181 -19.27 26.27 -3.24
C GLY A 181 -19.12 24.77 -3.00
N SER A 182 -18.79 23.99 -4.03
CA SER A 182 -18.43 22.56 -3.98
C SER A 182 -17.12 22.28 -3.23
N ALA A 183 -16.34 23.30 -2.93
CA ALA A 183 -15.04 23.24 -2.28
C ALA A 183 -15.07 22.56 -0.90
N TRP A 184 -16.18 22.57 -0.18
CA TRP A 184 -16.29 21.84 1.09
C TRP A 184 -16.14 20.33 0.91
N VAL A 185 -16.67 19.78 -0.16
CA VAL A 185 -16.55 18.34 -0.46
C VAL A 185 -15.10 18.02 -0.83
N ILE A 186 -14.49 18.83 -1.68
CA ILE A 186 -13.07 18.69 -2.07
C ILE A 186 -12.18 18.82 -0.84
N LEU A 187 -12.38 19.86 -0.04
CA LEU A 187 -11.62 20.09 1.18
C LEU A 187 -11.76 18.92 2.16
N PHE A 188 -12.98 18.42 2.35
CA PHE A 188 -13.28 17.31 3.25
C PHE A 188 -12.52 16.04 2.77
N ILE A 189 -12.60 15.70 1.48
CA ILE A 189 -11.91 14.54 0.91
C ILE A 189 -10.40 14.74 0.99
N THR A 190 -9.90 15.92 0.62
CA THR A 190 -8.46 16.26 0.65
C THR A 190 -7.88 16.16 2.06
N VAL A 191 -8.67 16.43 3.10
CA VAL A 191 -8.25 16.29 4.50
C VAL A 191 -8.37 14.83 4.98
N LEU A 192 -9.38 14.09 4.50
CA LEU A 192 -9.57 12.69 4.91
C LEU A 192 -8.40 11.79 4.51
N TYR A 193 -7.86 11.95 3.29
CA TYR A 193 -6.73 11.14 2.83
C TYR A 193 -5.53 11.21 3.79
N PRO A 194 -4.93 12.39 4.07
CA PRO A 194 -3.81 12.45 5.00
C PRO A 194 -4.16 12.02 6.43
N VAL A 195 -5.40 12.18 6.87
CA VAL A 195 -5.82 11.67 8.19
C VAL A 195 -5.77 10.15 8.22
N PHE A 196 -6.27 9.49 7.18
CA PHE A 196 -6.20 8.03 7.07
C PHE A 196 -4.76 7.56 6.90
N ASP A 197 -3.99 8.15 5.99
CA ASP A 197 -2.58 7.80 5.75
C ASP A 197 -1.75 7.87 7.01
N LEU A 198 -1.80 9.00 7.69
CA LEU A 198 -1.03 9.21 8.91
C LEU A 198 -1.50 8.30 10.05
N THR A 199 -2.81 8.05 10.16
CA THR A 199 -3.36 7.16 11.18
C THR A 199 -2.94 5.72 10.90
N GLU A 200 -3.13 5.24 9.68
CA GLU A 200 -2.80 3.87 9.29
C GLU A 200 -1.29 3.63 9.29
N GLY A 201 -0.50 4.54 8.70
CA GLY A 201 0.95 4.48 8.72
C GLY A 201 1.51 4.45 10.13
N THR A 202 0.97 5.24 11.02
CA THR A 202 1.32 5.32 12.43
C THR A 202 1.02 4.01 13.17
N ILE A 203 -0.19 3.45 12.99
CA ILE A 203 -0.54 2.16 13.60
C ILE A 203 0.32 1.03 13.00
N ALA A 204 0.58 1.07 11.69
CA ALA A 204 1.45 0.13 11.01
C ALA A 204 2.89 0.17 11.53
N ILE A 205 3.44 1.36 11.79
CA ILE A 205 4.75 1.54 12.45
C ILE A 205 4.73 0.88 13.83
N TRP A 206 3.72 1.20 14.64
CA TRP A 206 3.59 0.63 15.98
C TRP A 206 3.50 -0.90 15.96
N LEU A 207 2.67 -1.48 15.09
CA LEU A 207 2.58 -2.92 14.90
C LEU A 207 3.91 -3.53 14.43
N SER A 208 4.61 -2.87 13.51
CA SER A 208 5.91 -3.33 13.05
C SER A 208 6.93 -3.40 14.15
N PHE A 209 6.94 -2.44 15.08
CA PHE A 209 7.80 -2.50 16.27
C PHE A 209 7.40 -3.61 17.23
N LEU A 210 6.11 -3.88 17.43
CA LEU A 210 5.63 -4.95 18.31
C LEU A 210 5.99 -6.35 17.80
N PHE A 211 5.86 -6.57 16.50
CA PHE A 211 6.28 -7.83 15.86
C PHE A 211 7.79 -7.93 15.68
N GLY A 212 8.51 -6.85 15.92
CA GLY A 212 9.95 -6.76 15.76
C GLY A 212 10.36 -7.05 14.31
N ARG A 213 11.47 -7.79 14.13
CA ARG A 213 11.95 -8.21 12.80
C ARG A 213 11.24 -9.42 12.23
N GLY A 214 10.15 -9.87 12.85
CA GLY A 214 9.35 -11.02 12.43
C GLY A 214 8.71 -10.83 11.05
N GLN A 215 8.42 -11.94 10.38
CA GLN A 215 7.81 -11.90 9.04
C GLN A 215 6.41 -11.28 9.05
N TRP A 216 5.70 -11.35 10.16
CA TRP A 216 4.37 -10.79 10.34
C TRP A 216 4.36 -9.26 10.45
N SER A 217 5.52 -8.62 10.67
CA SER A 217 5.62 -7.17 10.62
C SER A 217 5.68 -6.61 9.19
N ARG A 218 6.15 -7.42 8.23
CA ARG A 218 6.48 -6.95 6.88
C ARG A 218 5.30 -6.43 6.06
N PRO A 219 4.08 -7.03 6.09
CA PRO A 219 2.96 -6.47 5.33
C PRO A 219 2.61 -5.03 5.74
N TRP A 220 2.81 -4.69 7.02
CA TRP A 220 2.55 -3.35 7.55
C TRP A 220 3.51 -2.28 7.00
N TRP A 221 4.71 -2.67 6.57
CA TRP A 221 5.63 -1.76 5.89
C TRP A 221 5.07 -1.25 4.55
N GLY A 222 4.23 -2.01 3.88
CA GLY A 222 3.49 -1.54 2.71
C GLY A 222 2.61 -0.34 3.05
N LEU A 223 1.83 -0.39 4.14
CA LEU A 223 0.98 0.73 4.57
C LEU A 223 1.80 1.96 4.99
N ILE A 224 2.99 1.77 5.57
CA ILE A 224 3.89 2.89 5.90
C ILE A 224 4.36 3.59 4.61
N LEU A 225 4.71 2.82 3.58
CA LEU A 225 5.12 3.39 2.29
C LEU A 225 3.96 4.09 1.59
N PHE A 226 2.73 3.58 1.69
CA PHE A 226 1.53 4.27 1.21
C PHE A 226 1.35 5.61 1.90
N ALA A 227 1.33 5.61 3.23
CA ALA A 227 1.19 6.83 4.01
C ALA A 227 2.26 7.88 3.64
N LEU A 228 3.48 7.44 3.35
CA LEU A 228 4.54 8.32 2.87
C LEU A 228 4.24 8.89 1.49
N ALA A 229 3.90 8.03 0.51
CA ALA A 229 3.63 8.44 -0.87
C ALA A 229 2.45 9.41 -0.95
N ASP A 230 1.34 9.07 -0.30
CA ASP A 230 0.12 9.85 -0.35
C ASP A 230 0.22 11.16 0.44
N SER A 231 0.98 11.16 1.56
CA SER A 231 1.26 12.41 2.29
C SER A 231 2.08 13.38 1.45
N VAL A 232 3.07 12.90 0.68
CA VAL A 232 3.86 13.73 -0.24
C VAL A 232 2.97 14.24 -1.38
N ASN A 233 2.15 13.38 -1.96
CA ASN A 233 1.22 13.74 -3.03
C ASN A 233 0.20 14.79 -2.56
N THR A 234 -0.37 14.61 -1.37
CA THR A 234 -1.30 15.58 -0.77
C THR A 234 -0.61 16.93 -0.51
N PHE A 235 0.63 16.92 -0.02
CA PHE A 235 1.40 18.14 0.18
C PHE A 235 1.61 18.90 -1.14
N TYR A 236 1.87 18.20 -2.24
CA TYR A 236 1.93 18.77 -3.58
C TYR A 236 0.61 19.44 -3.96
N TRP A 237 -0.50 18.73 -3.90
CA TRP A 237 -1.82 19.23 -4.28
C TRP A 237 -2.30 20.42 -3.45
N LEU A 238 -1.80 20.56 -2.22
CA LEU A 238 -2.09 21.70 -1.34
C LEU A 238 -1.16 22.89 -1.57
N GLY A 239 -0.35 22.90 -2.63
CA GLY A 239 0.59 23.98 -2.96
C GLY A 239 1.82 24.02 -2.06
N GLY A 240 2.11 22.94 -1.32
CA GLY A 240 3.26 22.87 -0.43
C GLY A 240 4.60 22.94 -1.18
N TYR A 241 4.63 22.57 -2.45
CA TYR A 241 5.83 22.63 -3.28
C TYR A 241 6.36 24.07 -3.45
N ASP A 242 5.48 25.06 -3.50
CA ASP A 242 5.88 26.46 -3.59
C ASP A 242 6.64 26.95 -2.35
N LEU A 243 6.57 26.18 -1.24
CA LEU A 243 7.23 26.50 0.01
C LEU A 243 8.62 25.89 0.16
N ILE A 244 9.05 25.03 -0.77
CA ILE A 244 10.32 24.29 -0.68
C ILE A 244 11.21 24.52 -1.91
N PRO A 245 12.55 24.38 -1.77
CA PRO A 245 13.47 24.55 -2.88
C PRO A 245 13.26 23.50 -4.00
N PRO A 246 13.51 23.83 -5.28
CA PRO A 246 13.32 22.92 -6.41
C PRO A 246 14.01 21.56 -6.26
N ALA A 247 15.21 21.52 -5.67
CA ALA A 247 15.92 20.26 -5.42
C ALA A 247 15.17 19.35 -4.43
N ALA A 248 14.47 19.93 -3.43
CA ALA A 248 13.64 19.18 -2.50
C ALA A 248 12.34 18.72 -3.16
N GLN A 249 11.76 19.53 -4.07
CA GLN A 249 10.60 19.14 -4.88
C GLN A 249 10.90 17.86 -5.68
N SER A 250 11.99 17.86 -6.46
CA SER A 250 12.39 16.70 -7.26
C SER A 250 12.64 15.44 -6.41
N ALA A 251 13.23 15.60 -5.22
CA ALA A 251 13.42 14.47 -4.31
C ALA A 251 12.09 13.94 -3.75
N MET A 252 11.14 14.80 -3.46
CA MET A 252 9.81 14.42 -2.98
C MET A 252 8.98 13.75 -4.07
N ASP A 253 9.04 14.24 -5.32
CA ASP A 253 8.43 13.60 -6.48
C ASP A 253 8.95 12.18 -6.65
N PHE A 254 10.27 12.00 -6.62
CA PHE A 254 10.87 10.66 -6.70
C PHE A 254 10.40 9.75 -5.56
N VAL A 255 10.34 10.26 -4.34
CA VAL A 255 9.88 9.48 -3.17
C VAL A 255 8.43 9.08 -3.34
N SER A 256 7.53 9.98 -3.72
CA SER A 256 6.11 9.68 -3.96
C SER A 256 5.95 8.65 -5.07
N LEU A 257 6.57 8.89 -6.23
CA LEU A 257 6.53 8.01 -7.39
C LEU A 257 7.03 6.60 -7.10
N ALA A 258 8.15 6.47 -6.37
CA ALA A 258 8.74 5.17 -6.07
C ALA A 258 8.02 4.47 -4.90
N ALA A 259 7.61 5.20 -3.87
CA ALA A 259 6.99 4.63 -2.68
C ALA A 259 5.59 4.07 -2.96
N TYR A 260 4.81 4.70 -3.85
CA TYR A 260 3.46 4.27 -4.15
C TYR A 260 3.42 2.82 -4.71
N PRO A 261 4.02 2.48 -5.86
CA PRO A 261 4.06 1.10 -6.33
C PRO A 261 4.85 0.16 -5.42
N ALA A 262 5.92 0.65 -4.77
CA ALA A 262 6.70 -0.15 -3.83
C ALA A 262 5.87 -0.58 -2.61
N SER A 263 4.88 0.19 -2.20
CA SER A 263 3.97 -0.16 -1.11
C SER A 263 3.20 -1.45 -1.41
N TYR A 264 2.59 -1.55 -2.60
CA TYR A 264 1.93 -2.77 -3.08
C TYR A 264 2.92 -3.94 -3.18
N MET A 265 4.13 -3.69 -3.72
CA MET A 265 5.17 -4.72 -3.86
C MET A 265 5.62 -5.26 -2.52
N VAL A 266 5.88 -4.39 -1.55
CA VAL A 266 6.30 -4.77 -0.19
C VAL A 266 5.20 -5.54 0.53
N ALA A 267 3.96 -5.04 0.51
CA ALA A 267 2.82 -5.73 1.10
C ALA A 267 2.59 -7.10 0.42
N GLY A 268 2.54 -7.13 -0.91
CA GLY A 268 2.28 -8.34 -1.69
C GLY A 268 3.35 -9.42 -1.51
N LEU A 269 4.63 -9.06 -1.58
CA LEU A 269 5.73 -10.00 -1.37
C LEU A 269 5.78 -10.53 0.06
N ALA A 270 5.44 -9.70 1.06
CA ALA A 270 5.36 -10.11 2.45
C ALA A 270 4.18 -11.08 2.67
N LEU A 271 3.01 -10.77 2.12
CA LEU A 271 1.84 -11.63 2.17
C LEU A 271 2.09 -12.97 1.46
N LEU A 272 2.70 -12.95 0.28
CA LEU A 272 3.06 -14.15 -0.46
C LEU A 272 4.06 -15.02 0.32
N SER A 273 5.04 -14.39 0.98
CA SER A 273 5.96 -15.10 1.88
C SER A 273 5.23 -15.75 3.06
N ASN A 274 4.32 -15.02 3.70
CA ASN A 274 3.50 -15.53 4.79
C ASN A 274 2.61 -16.69 4.33
N TYR A 275 1.98 -16.57 3.16
CA TYR A 275 1.20 -17.66 2.56
C TYR A 275 2.04 -18.93 2.39
N PHE A 276 3.25 -18.83 1.81
CA PHE A 276 4.11 -20.00 1.62
C PHE A 276 4.53 -20.65 2.93
N ILE A 277 4.76 -19.85 3.99
CA ILE A 277 5.09 -20.39 5.30
C ILE A 277 3.91 -21.10 5.92
N LEU A 278 2.71 -20.54 5.83
CA LEU A 278 1.49 -21.16 6.35
C LEU A 278 1.15 -22.44 5.61
N GLN A 279 1.30 -22.43 4.27
CA GLN A 279 0.94 -23.57 3.41
C GLN A 279 1.96 -24.71 3.44
N TYR A 280 3.26 -24.40 3.48
CA TYR A 280 4.33 -25.37 3.31
C TYR A 280 5.24 -25.55 4.54
N GLY A 281 5.07 -24.72 5.57
CA GLY A 281 5.84 -24.80 6.80
C GLY A 281 7.36 -24.80 6.57
N ALA A 282 8.06 -25.78 7.13
CA ALA A 282 9.50 -25.95 6.97
C ALA A 282 9.92 -26.26 5.53
N GLU A 283 9.08 -26.92 4.75
CA GLU A 283 9.35 -27.29 3.36
C GLU A 283 9.44 -26.05 2.43
N SER A 284 8.92 -24.90 2.88
CA SER A 284 9.06 -23.64 2.15
C SER A 284 10.52 -23.19 1.98
N GLY A 285 11.42 -23.65 2.83
CA GLY A 285 12.82 -23.20 2.93
C GLY A 285 12.98 -21.74 3.39
N LEU A 286 11.87 -21.06 3.72
CA LEU A 286 11.87 -19.64 4.11
C LEU A 286 12.18 -19.46 5.59
N LEU A 287 11.84 -20.44 6.44
CA LEU A 287 12.12 -20.41 7.88
C LEU A 287 13.62 -20.56 8.18
N GLU A 288 14.34 -21.39 7.43
CA GLU A 288 15.79 -21.53 7.58
C GLU A 288 16.54 -20.26 7.15
N ALA A 289 16.11 -19.63 6.06
CA ALA A 289 16.68 -18.36 5.61
C ALA A 289 16.47 -17.25 6.67
N ALA A 290 15.34 -17.25 7.37
CA ALA A 290 15.07 -16.31 8.44
C ALA A 290 15.98 -16.54 9.66
N ARG A 291 16.28 -17.80 10.02
CA ARG A 291 17.20 -18.15 11.13
C ARG A 291 18.64 -17.77 10.83
N LYS A 292 19.11 -17.98 9.58
CA LYS A 292 20.48 -17.61 9.18
C LYS A 292 20.72 -16.09 9.18
N ASN A 293 19.70 -15.30 8.89
CA ASN A 293 19.80 -13.84 8.88
C ASN A 293 19.56 -13.19 10.25
N ASN A 294 19.23 -13.95 11.27
CA ASN A 294 18.99 -13.48 12.63
C ASN A 294 19.54 -14.49 13.64
N PRO A 295 20.88 -14.64 13.74
CA PRO A 295 21.48 -15.43 14.81
C PRO A 295 21.09 -14.78 16.14
N ALA A 296 20.56 -15.57 17.07
CA ALA A 296 20.12 -15.16 18.39
C ALA A 296 21.23 -14.53 19.22
#